data_6c1081ea2a41d640d8fedb0d536bf246
#
_entry.id   6c1081ea2a41d640d8fedb0d536bf246
#
_cell.length_a   1.000
_cell.length_b   1.000
_cell.length_c   1.000
_cell.angle_alpha   90.00
_cell.angle_beta   90.00
_cell.angle_gamma   90.00
#
_symmetry.space_group_name_H-M   'P 1'
#
loop_
_entity.id
_entity.type
_entity.pdbx_description
1 polymer ?
#
loop_
_entity_poly.entity_id
_entity_poly.type
_entity_poly.pdbx_seq_one_letter_code
_entity_poly.pdbx_strand_id
1 'polypeptide(L)'
;MSTESTLKIIFGGASHRRISGYGWRVHPTKKTKKFHYGVDYGCGKVAVHALESGTVYKRGYDKSAGNYVYVKYARYGVCVAYFHLSSISVKQGQAVSRGTKVGVAGSTGTSTGVHLHIGVRSLSSWKWQNPEAWMANYSAPSSGGSSSGGSSGYRVGSTYTLRANMNVRTGPGTNYVKKKRSALTANARAHCTSSSSAVLKSGTRVTCKAVRTVGSDIWLQIPSGYVCARTSGKV
;
A
#
# COMPACT_ATOMS: atom_id res chain seq x y z
N MET A 1 1.49 -8.74 11.09
CA MET A 1 2.96 -8.55 11.25
C MET A 1 3.22 -7.68 12.46
N SER A 2 4.40 -7.75 13.06
CA SER A 2 4.80 -6.79 14.09
C SER A 2 5.26 -5.47 13.45
N THR A 3 5.30 -4.40 14.25
CA THR A 3 5.90 -3.12 13.85
C THR A 3 7.31 -3.34 13.27
N GLU A 4 8.11 -4.21 13.90
CA GLU A 4 9.46 -4.55 13.45
C GLU A 4 9.51 -5.18 12.05
N SER A 5 8.58 -6.07 11.71
CA SER A 5 8.50 -6.66 10.37
C SER A 5 8.20 -5.61 9.29
N THR A 6 7.38 -4.61 9.65
CA THR A 6 7.05 -3.48 8.77
C THR A 6 8.26 -2.58 8.55
N LEU A 7 9.00 -2.28 9.63
CA LEU A 7 10.23 -1.48 9.59
C LEU A 7 11.34 -2.17 8.79
N LYS A 8 11.48 -3.50 8.89
CA LYS A 8 12.42 -4.27 8.04
C LYS A 8 12.18 -4.06 6.55
N ILE A 9 10.92 -3.93 6.12
CA ILE A 9 10.60 -3.63 4.71
C ILE A 9 11.02 -2.20 4.39
N ILE A 10 10.65 -1.22 5.22
CA ILE A 10 10.93 0.22 4.98
C ILE A 10 12.45 0.46 4.93
N PHE A 11 13.21 -0.14 5.82
CA PHE A 11 14.67 0.02 5.90
C PHE A 11 15.47 -0.99 5.08
N GLY A 12 14.79 -1.89 4.33
CA GLY A 12 15.46 -2.93 3.54
C GLY A 12 16.33 -3.86 4.39
N GLY A 13 15.96 -4.07 5.65
CA GLY A 13 16.74 -4.87 6.62
C GLY A 13 17.86 -4.10 7.32
N ALA A 14 18.12 -2.83 6.97
CA ALA A 14 19.14 -2.03 7.64
C ALA A 14 18.79 -1.75 9.11
N SER A 15 19.83 -1.60 9.94
CA SER A 15 19.68 -1.28 11.36
C SER A 15 18.99 0.08 11.56
N HIS A 16 18.09 0.12 12.51
CA HIS A 16 17.35 1.32 12.88
C HIS A 16 16.99 1.29 14.36
N ARG A 17 16.84 2.48 14.96
CA ARG A 17 16.46 2.64 16.37
C ARG A 17 15.44 3.75 16.50
N ARG A 18 14.34 3.50 17.19
CA ARG A 18 13.37 4.55 17.55
C ARG A 18 14.02 5.62 18.39
N ILE A 19 13.93 6.88 17.97
CA ILE A 19 14.49 8.04 18.69
C ILE A 19 13.41 9.02 19.16
N SER A 20 12.24 9.06 18.51
CA SER A 20 11.11 9.88 18.97
C SER A 20 9.78 9.30 18.52
N GLY A 21 8.80 9.26 19.44
CA GLY A 21 7.46 8.73 19.18
C GLY A 21 6.44 9.75 18.71
N TYR A 22 5.28 9.26 18.32
CA TYR A 22 4.09 10.05 18.01
C TYR A 22 3.50 10.63 19.30
N GLY A 23 3.09 11.90 19.27
CA GLY A 23 2.41 12.54 20.40
C GLY A 23 3.06 13.83 20.89
N TRP A 24 2.60 14.33 22.04
CA TRP A 24 3.15 15.52 22.66
C TRP A 24 4.56 15.28 23.19
N ARG A 25 5.49 16.14 22.81
CA ARG A 25 6.89 16.12 23.31
C ARG A 25 7.45 17.52 23.45
N VAL A 26 8.48 17.67 24.28
CA VAL A 26 9.30 18.88 24.30
C VAL A 26 10.20 18.87 23.06
N HIS A 27 10.12 19.92 22.26
CA HIS A 27 10.96 20.04 21.06
C HIS A 27 12.44 20.11 21.46
N PRO A 28 13.33 19.28 20.91
CA PRO A 28 14.70 19.15 21.41
C PRO A 28 15.50 20.46 21.37
N THR A 29 15.29 21.28 20.35
CA THR A 29 15.99 22.55 20.16
C THR A 29 15.21 23.75 20.73
N LYS A 30 13.91 23.83 20.49
CA LYS A 30 13.06 24.98 20.85
C LYS A 30 12.57 24.93 22.29
N LYS A 31 12.74 23.81 23.01
CA LYS A 31 12.28 23.58 24.41
C LYS A 31 10.77 23.83 24.63
N THR A 32 9.97 23.94 23.58
CA THR A 32 8.52 24.14 23.62
C THR A 32 7.79 22.81 23.45
N LYS A 33 6.61 22.67 24.07
CA LYS A 33 5.73 21.52 23.81
C LYS A 33 5.24 21.58 22.36
N LYS A 34 5.44 20.49 21.62
CA LYS A 34 4.97 20.36 20.25
C LYS A 34 4.45 18.94 20.02
N PHE A 35 3.36 18.83 19.25
CA PHE A 35 2.84 17.53 18.84
C PHE A 35 3.67 16.99 17.66
N HIS A 36 4.16 15.75 17.80
CA HIS A 36 4.89 15.03 16.78
C HIS A 36 3.93 14.12 16.01
N TYR A 37 3.70 14.45 14.75
CA TYR A 37 2.74 13.74 13.87
C TYR A 37 3.32 12.50 13.18
N GLY A 38 4.38 11.91 13.73
CA GLY A 38 5.05 10.74 13.20
C GLY A 38 5.93 10.07 14.23
N VAL A 39 6.78 9.17 13.75
CA VAL A 39 7.81 8.51 14.55
C VAL A 39 9.15 8.69 13.86
N ASP A 40 10.19 9.03 14.61
CA ASP A 40 11.53 9.21 14.10
C ASP A 40 12.39 7.98 14.41
N TYR A 41 13.09 7.47 13.40
CA TYR A 41 14.03 6.36 13.50
C TYR A 41 15.42 6.80 13.08
N GLY A 42 16.40 6.72 13.98
CA GLY A 42 17.82 6.84 13.66
C GLY A 42 18.27 5.60 12.87
N CYS A 43 18.82 5.79 11.68
CA CYS A 43 19.08 4.69 10.75
C CYS A 43 20.30 4.90 9.82
N GLY A 44 21.06 6.01 10.00
CA GLY A 44 22.08 6.38 9.03
C GLY A 44 21.50 6.74 7.64
N LYS A 45 22.37 6.90 6.65
CA LYS A 45 21.99 7.18 5.25
C LYS A 45 21.63 5.89 4.53
N VAL A 46 20.55 5.25 4.90
CA VAL A 46 20.08 3.99 4.31
C VAL A 46 18.98 4.21 3.28
N ALA A 47 18.83 3.27 2.36
CA ALA A 47 17.72 3.28 1.40
C ALA A 47 16.38 3.11 2.11
N VAL A 48 15.39 3.90 1.71
CA VAL A 48 14.00 3.85 2.21
C VAL A 48 13.13 3.25 1.13
N HIS A 49 12.29 2.29 1.51
CA HIS A 49 11.50 1.51 0.57
C HIS A 49 10.01 1.66 0.82
N ALA A 50 9.25 1.52 -0.26
CA ALA A 50 7.80 1.43 -0.20
C ALA A 50 7.38 0.16 0.55
N LEU A 51 6.44 0.31 1.47
CA LEU A 51 5.95 -0.76 2.32
C LEU A 51 5.15 -1.81 1.55
N GLU A 52 4.44 -1.37 0.49
CA GLU A 52 3.51 -2.19 -0.27
C GLU A 52 3.28 -1.58 -1.66
N SER A 53 2.48 -2.26 -2.49
CA SER A 53 2.01 -1.71 -3.76
C SER A 53 1.14 -0.49 -3.52
N GLY A 54 1.51 0.63 -4.15
CA GLY A 54 0.85 1.91 -3.96
C GLY A 54 1.17 2.89 -5.08
N THR A 55 0.86 4.16 -4.85
CA THR A 55 1.15 5.25 -5.79
C THR A 55 1.80 6.40 -5.05
N VAL A 56 2.84 6.97 -5.61
CA VAL A 56 3.47 8.19 -5.08
C VAL A 56 2.48 9.34 -5.21
N TYR A 57 1.88 9.72 -4.09
CA TYR A 57 0.86 10.77 -4.04
C TYR A 57 1.46 12.17 -4.20
N LYS A 58 2.56 12.42 -3.49
CA LYS A 58 3.27 13.71 -3.49
C LYS A 58 4.75 13.49 -3.19
N ARG A 59 5.61 14.31 -3.76
CA ARG A 59 7.04 14.41 -3.41
C ARG A 59 7.49 15.86 -3.53
N GLY A 60 8.54 16.22 -2.87
CA GLY A 60 9.08 17.58 -2.95
C GLY A 60 10.00 17.90 -1.79
N TYR A 61 10.13 19.20 -1.55
CA TYR A 61 10.88 19.77 -0.44
C TYR A 61 10.03 20.83 0.26
N ASP A 62 10.10 20.89 1.59
CA ASP A 62 9.70 22.04 2.39
C ASP A 62 10.65 22.26 3.58
N LYS A 63 10.61 23.47 4.18
CA LYS A 63 11.53 23.85 5.27
C LYS A 63 11.41 22.96 6.51
N SER A 64 10.27 22.33 6.76
CA SER A 64 10.04 21.49 7.93
C SER A 64 10.37 20.03 7.64
N ALA A 65 9.75 19.44 6.64
CA ALA A 65 9.90 18.02 6.30
C ALA A 65 11.21 17.71 5.52
N GLY A 66 11.89 18.73 5.00
CA GLY A 66 12.99 18.52 4.06
C GLY A 66 12.51 17.89 2.77
N ASN A 67 13.33 17.06 2.15
CA ASN A 67 12.89 16.21 1.05
C ASN A 67 11.90 15.18 1.57
N TYR A 68 10.73 15.10 0.93
CA TYR A 68 9.68 14.20 1.35
C TYR A 68 9.05 13.40 0.21
N VAL A 69 8.55 12.24 0.56
CA VAL A 69 7.72 11.39 -0.30
C VAL A 69 6.49 10.93 0.48
N TYR A 70 5.32 11.06 -0.14
CA TYR A 70 4.07 10.48 0.33
C TYR A 70 3.67 9.34 -0.60
N VAL A 71 3.46 8.15 -0.07
CA VAL A 71 2.95 7.00 -0.82
C VAL A 71 1.55 6.65 -0.36
N LYS A 72 0.60 6.68 -1.28
CA LYS A 72 -0.80 6.30 -1.04
C LYS A 72 -0.95 4.79 -1.16
N TYR A 73 -1.35 4.16 -0.07
CA TYR A 73 -1.67 2.74 0.02
C TYR A 73 -3.18 2.58 0.12
N ALA A 74 -3.86 2.62 -1.04
CA ALA A 74 -5.33 2.62 -1.12
C ALA A 74 -5.97 1.39 -0.45
N ARG A 75 -5.29 0.24 -0.50
CA ARG A 75 -5.72 -1.00 0.15
C ARG A 75 -5.92 -0.83 1.66
N TYR A 76 -5.09 -0.01 2.30
CA TYR A 76 -5.09 0.18 3.75
C TYR A 76 -5.77 1.48 4.17
N GLY A 77 -6.30 2.24 3.22
CA GLY A 77 -6.94 3.53 3.49
C GLY A 77 -6.00 4.58 4.07
N VAL A 78 -4.69 4.47 3.79
CA VAL A 78 -3.67 5.38 4.35
C VAL A 78 -2.72 5.94 3.29
N CYS A 79 -2.12 7.07 3.67
CA CYS A 79 -0.97 7.66 3.00
C CYS A 79 0.20 7.69 3.99
N VAL A 80 1.31 7.05 3.64
CA VAL A 80 2.54 7.05 4.46
C VAL A 80 3.49 8.12 3.94
N ALA A 81 4.01 8.92 4.87
CA ALA A 81 4.95 9.99 4.62
C ALA A 81 6.35 9.59 5.09
N TYR A 82 7.34 9.85 4.26
CA TYR A 82 8.78 9.66 4.51
C TYR A 82 9.44 11.03 4.41
N PHE A 83 9.98 11.56 5.54
CA PHE A 83 10.59 12.90 5.58
C PHE A 83 12.09 12.85 5.87
N HIS A 84 12.71 14.02 5.75
CA HIS A 84 14.14 14.29 5.96
C HIS A 84 15.07 13.52 5.02
N LEU A 85 14.56 13.10 3.84
CA LEU A 85 15.34 12.33 2.88
C LEU A 85 16.53 13.14 2.35
N SER A 86 17.69 12.50 2.18
CA SER A 86 18.83 13.10 1.46
C SER A 86 18.60 13.13 -0.04
N SER A 87 17.87 12.14 -0.57
CA SER A 87 17.49 12.08 -1.99
C SER A 87 16.15 11.38 -2.20
N ILE A 88 15.47 11.71 -3.29
CA ILE A 88 14.20 11.11 -3.71
C ILE A 88 14.43 10.31 -4.97
N SER A 89 13.98 9.04 -4.99
CA SER A 89 14.21 8.09 -6.09
C SER A 89 12.98 7.83 -6.96
N VAL A 90 11.85 8.49 -6.70
CA VAL A 90 10.57 8.26 -7.38
C VAL A 90 9.97 9.55 -7.92
N LYS A 91 9.04 9.43 -8.88
CA LYS A 91 8.27 10.54 -9.45
C LYS A 91 6.84 10.57 -8.88
N GLN A 92 6.22 11.75 -8.80
CA GLN A 92 4.80 11.86 -8.44
C GLN A 92 3.93 11.11 -9.46
N GLY A 93 2.92 10.42 -8.98
CA GLY A 93 2.06 9.54 -9.79
C GLY A 93 2.65 8.16 -10.09
N GLN A 94 3.94 7.93 -9.79
CA GLN A 94 4.58 6.64 -10.03
C GLN A 94 3.93 5.53 -9.22
N ALA A 95 3.62 4.41 -9.87
CA ALA A 95 3.25 3.18 -9.18
C ALA A 95 4.51 2.55 -8.56
N VAL A 96 4.39 2.12 -7.31
CA VAL A 96 5.45 1.42 -6.57
C VAL A 96 4.94 0.07 -6.09
N SER A 97 5.85 -0.87 -5.92
CA SER A 97 5.61 -2.17 -5.28
C SER A 97 6.34 -2.23 -3.95
N ARG A 98 6.02 -3.22 -3.12
CA ARG A 98 6.79 -3.50 -1.89
C ARG A 98 8.28 -3.60 -2.21
N GLY A 99 9.12 -2.92 -1.43
CA GLY A 99 10.56 -2.90 -1.61
C GLY A 99 11.06 -1.95 -2.70
N THR A 100 10.19 -1.23 -3.42
CA THR A 100 10.63 -0.17 -4.33
C THR A 100 11.32 0.93 -3.54
N LYS A 101 12.57 1.25 -3.88
CA LYS A 101 13.31 2.36 -3.26
C LYS A 101 12.60 3.69 -3.55
N VAL A 102 12.20 4.41 -2.50
CA VAL A 102 11.54 5.72 -2.63
C VAL A 102 12.50 6.89 -2.39
N GLY A 103 13.62 6.62 -1.72
CA GLY A 103 14.64 7.62 -1.43
C GLY A 103 15.75 7.06 -0.53
N VAL A 104 16.52 7.95 0.06
CA VAL A 104 17.58 7.66 1.04
C VAL A 104 17.32 8.53 2.28
N ALA A 105 17.38 7.94 3.46
CA ALA A 105 17.27 8.68 4.71
C ALA A 105 18.37 9.75 4.83
N GLY A 106 18.08 10.83 5.51
CA GLY A 106 19.01 11.97 5.61
C GLY A 106 18.71 12.89 6.79
N SER A 107 19.05 14.17 6.61
CA SER A 107 18.87 15.20 7.63
C SER A 107 18.44 16.54 7.00
N THR A 108 17.64 16.51 5.95
CA THR A 108 17.15 17.72 5.28
C THR A 108 15.95 18.33 6.02
N GLY A 109 15.71 19.62 5.84
CA GLY A 109 14.65 20.34 6.56
C GLY A 109 14.99 20.62 8.03
N THR A 110 13.97 20.64 8.91
CA THR A 110 14.15 20.83 10.36
C THR A 110 14.54 19.52 11.02
N SER A 111 15.80 19.18 10.99
CA SER A 111 16.38 17.94 11.52
C SER A 111 17.67 18.23 12.29
N THR A 112 17.92 17.47 13.34
CA THR A 112 19.12 17.58 14.18
C THR A 112 20.18 16.52 13.88
N GLY A 113 19.91 15.61 12.94
CA GLY A 113 20.80 14.53 12.57
C GLY A 113 20.15 13.55 11.61
N VAL A 114 20.91 12.60 11.09
CA VAL A 114 20.40 11.62 10.09
C VAL A 114 19.36 10.70 10.72
N HIS A 115 18.15 10.76 10.24
CA HIS A 115 17.04 9.89 10.65
C HIS A 115 15.97 9.82 9.55
N LEU A 116 15.04 8.88 9.70
CA LEU A 116 13.82 8.83 8.92
C LEU A 116 12.62 9.17 9.82
N HIS A 117 11.86 10.19 9.44
CA HIS A 117 10.54 10.45 10.00
C HIS A 117 9.49 9.69 9.18
N ILE A 118 8.69 8.87 9.85
CA ILE A 118 7.56 8.15 9.27
C ILE A 118 6.27 8.71 9.82
N GLY A 119 5.41 9.23 8.94
CA GLY A 119 4.05 9.66 9.28
C GLY A 119 3.00 8.82 8.57
N VAL A 120 1.84 8.66 9.18
CA VAL A 120 0.69 7.94 8.57
C VAL A 120 -0.54 8.84 8.61
N ARG A 121 -1.21 9.03 7.47
CA ARG A 121 -2.48 9.74 7.36
C ARG A 121 -3.60 8.82 6.88
N SER A 122 -4.78 8.98 7.44
CA SER A 122 -6.00 8.38 6.90
C SER A 122 -6.35 9.01 5.56
N LEU A 123 -6.74 8.22 4.57
CA LEU A 123 -7.23 8.73 3.28
C LEU A 123 -8.66 9.28 3.36
N SER A 124 -9.48 8.83 4.32
CA SER A 124 -10.86 9.28 4.48
C SER A 124 -10.97 10.62 5.21
N SER A 125 -10.20 10.81 6.28
CA SER A 125 -10.26 12.02 7.11
C SER A 125 -9.08 12.97 6.93
N TRP A 126 -8.02 12.51 6.26
CA TRP A 126 -6.74 13.20 6.09
C TRP A 126 -6.03 13.55 7.39
N LYS A 127 -6.45 12.95 8.53
CA LYS A 127 -5.86 13.14 9.86
C LYS A 127 -4.64 12.25 10.04
N TRP A 128 -3.66 12.75 10.78
CA TRP A 128 -2.51 11.96 11.20
C TRP A 128 -2.94 10.90 12.22
N GLN A 129 -2.33 9.73 12.12
CA GLN A 129 -2.52 8.59 13.00
C GLN A 129 -1.18 8.22 13.63
N ASN A 130 -1.21 7.51 14.76
CA ASN A 130 0.00 6.94 15.33
C ASN A 130 0.57 5.87 14.39
N PRO A 131 1.78 6.09 13.81
CA PRO A 131 2.36 5.15 12.86
C PRO A 131 2.65 3.78 13.48
N GLU A 132 3.10 3.72 14.74
CA GLU A 132 3.43 2.45 15.42
C GLU A 132 2.17 1.62 15.65
N ALA A 133 1.09 2.26 16.13
CA ALA A 133 -0.20 1.58 16.30
C ALA A 133 -0.76 1.08 14.96
N TRP A 134 -0.61 1.87 13.88
CA TRP A 134 -1.01 1.44 12.55
C TRP A 134 -0.13 0.27 12.04
N MET A 135 1.19 0.37 12.18
CA MET A 135 2.12 -0.69 11.76
C MET A 135 1.93 -2.00 12.54
N ALA A 136 1.59 -1.92 13.84
CA ALA A 136 1.30 -3.11 14.65
C ALA A 136 0.07 -3.87 14.13
N ASN A 137 -0.92 -3.14 13.60
CA ASN A 137 -2.14 -3.71 13.00
C ASN A 137 -2.01 -3.93 11.47
N TYR A 138 -0.88 -3.57 10.89
CA TYR A 138 -0.63 -3.79 9.48
C TYR A 138 -0.41 -5.28 9.21
N SER A 139 -1.33 -5.89 8.47
CA SER A 139 -1.15 -7.23 7.91
C SER A 139 -0.66 -7.10 6.49
N ALA A 140 0.65 -7.27 6.29
CA ALA A 140 1.15 -7.39 4.93
C ALA A 140 0.50 -8.62 4.29
N PRO A 141 0.07 -8.55 3.03
CA PRO A 141 -0.20 -9.76 2.29
C PRO A 141 1.07 -10.60 2.35
N SER A 142 0.93 -11.86 2.71
CA SER A 142 2.05 -12.80 2.61
C SER A 142 2.72 -12.58 1.27
N SER A 143 4.03 -12.34 1.27
CA SER A 143 4.84 -12.32 0.07
C SER A 143 4.76 -13.74 -0.52
N GLY A 144 3.71 -13.97 -1.31
CA GLY A 144 3.67 -15.12 -2.19
C GLY A 144 4.79 -14.89 -3.20
N GLY A 145 5.95 -15.43 -2.90
CA GLY A 145 6.92 -15.77 -3.90
C GLY A 145 6.21 -16.56 -4.99
N SER A 146 6.72 -16.54 -6.19
CA SER A 146 6.45 -17.56 -7.20
C SER A 146 6.63 -18.94 -6.55
N SER A 147 5.61 -19.44 -5.94
CA SER A 147 5.56 -20.80 -5.43
C SER A 147 4.27 -21.41 -5.93
N SER A 148 4.44 -22.30 -6.83
CA SER A 148 3.74 -23.58 -6.93
C SER A 148 2.79 -23.82 -5.75
N GLY A 149 1.45 -23.91 -6.04
CA GLY A 149 0.58 -24.82 -5.33
C GLY A 149 0.35 -24.59 -3.86
N GLY A 150 -0.30 -23.48 -3.50
CA GLY A 150 -1.15 -23.46 -2.32
C GLY A 150 -2.59 -23.70 -2.72
N SER A 151 -3.25 -24.62 -2.09
CA SER A 151 -4.60 -25.19 -2.16
C SER A 151 -5.80 -24.32 -2.60
N SER A 152 -5.61 -23.26 -3.37
CA SER A 152 -6.71 -22.44 -3.91
C SER A 152 -7.37 -22.98 -5.17
N GLY A 153 -6.77 -23.96 -5.82
CA GLY A 153 -7.21 -24.48 -7.12
C GLY A 153 -7.03 -23.49 -8.30
N TYR A 154 -6.57 -22.26 -8.05
CA TYR A 154 -6.39 -21.23 -9.09
C TYR A 154 -4.92 -21.02 -9.42
N ARG A 155 -4.59 -20.98 -10.75
CA ARG A 155 -3.23 -20.82 -11.28
C ARG A 155 -3.14 -19.58 -12.18
N VAL A 156 -2.03 -18.84 -12.07
CA VAL A 156 -1.70 -17.72 -12.96
C VAL A 156 -1.52 -18.27 -14.39
N GLY A 157 -2.02 -17.54 -15.39
CA GLY A 157 -2.02 -17.94 -16.78
C GLY A 157 -3.23 -18.79 -17.18
N SER A 158 -3.88 -19.47 -16.25
CA SER A 158 -5.05 -20.31 -16.54
C SER A 158 -6.31 -19.48 -16.77
N THR A 159 -7.24 -20.03 -17.55
CA THR A 159 -8.55 -19.42 -17.83
C THR A 159 -9.62 -20.13 -17.01
N TYR A 160 -10.48 -19.34 -16.38
CA TYR A 160 -11.57 -19.81 -15.52
C TYR A 160 -12.91 -19.27 -16.02
N THR A 161 -13.96 -20.07 -15.91
CA THR A 161 -15.33 -19.66 -16.22
C THR A 161 -16.01 -19.17 -14.94
N LEU A 162 -16.55 -17.97 -14.96
CA LEU A 162 -17.29 -17.41 -13.83
C LEU A 162 -18.60 -18.19 -13.63
N ARG A 163 -18.85 -18.66 -12.41
CA ARG A 163 -20.07 -19.42 -12.07
C ARG A 163 -21.23 -18.52 -11.63
N ALA A 164 -20.98 -17.23 -11.44
CA ALA A 164 -21.97 -16.24 -11.06
C ALA A 164 -21.60 -14.88 -11.68
N ASN A 165 -22.55 -13.92 -11.63
CA ASN A 165 -22.27 -12.55 -12.00
C ASN A 165 -21.27 -11.92 -11.03
N MET A 166 -20.17 -11.37 -11.53
CA MET A 166 -19.06 -10.91 -10.71
C MET A 166 -18.76 -9.43 -10.90
N ASN A 167 -18.76 -8.68 -9.80
CA ASN A 167 -18.26 -7.30 -9.81
C ASN A 167 -16.75 -7.27 -10.11
N VAL A 168 -16.35 -6.44 -11.06
CA VAL A 168 -14.92 -6.12 -11.27
C VAL A 168 -14.55 -4.93 -10.38
N ARG A 169 -13.50 -5.10 -9.58
CA ARG A 169 -13.04 -4.10 -8.64
C ARG A 169 -11.63 -3.59 -8.98
N THR A 170 -11.26 -2.47 -8.40
CA THR A 170 -9.93 -1.86 -8.57
C THR A 170 -8.82 -2.61 -7.82
N GLY A 171 -9.19 -3.48 -6.86
CA GLY A 171 -8.26 -4.29 -6.07
C GLY A 171 -8.94 -5.50 -5.46
N PRO A 172 -8.16 -6.41 -4.83
CA PRO A 172 -8.67 -7.62 -4.20
C PRO A 172 -9.29 -7.29 -2.83
N GLY A 173 -10.60 -7.43 -2.71
CA GLY A 173 -11.36 -7.19 -1.49
C GLY A 173 -12.66 -6.42 -1.74
N THR A 174 -13.64 -6.62 -0.85
CA THR A 174 -14.95 -5.95 -0.95
C THR A 174 -14.86 -4.44 -0.72
N ASN A 175 -13.82 -3.96 -0.04
CA ASN A 175 -13.55 -2.56 0.24
C ASN A 175 -13.03 -1.77 -0.97
N TYR A 176 -12.61 -2.45 -2.04
CA TYR A 176 -12.18 -1.78 -3.26
C TYR A 176 -13.38 -1.35 -4.11
N VAL A 177 -13.22 -0.19 -4.76
CA VAL A 177 -14.29 0.40 -5.59
C VAL A 177 -14.65 -0.54 -6.73
N LYS A 178 -15.96 -0.74 -6.95
CA LYS A 178 -16.48 -1.39 -8.16
C LYS A 178 -16.15 -0.51 -9.37
N LYS A 179 -15.61 -1.11 -10.42
CA LYS A 179 -15.30 -0.37 -11.64
C LYS A 179 -16.58 0.01 -12.41
N LYS A 180 -16.50 1.08 -13.19
CA LYS A 180 -17.49 1.36 -14.22
C LYS A 180 -17.20 0.50 -15.44
N ARG A 181 -18.23 0.18 -16.23
CA ARG A 181 -18.08 -0.63 -17.47
C ARG A 181 -17.10 0.03 -18.45
N SER A 182 -17.09 1.35 -18.57
CA SER A 182 -16.17 2.10 -19.43
C SER A 182 -14.69 1.88 -19.09
N ALA A 183 -14.36 1.53 -17.84
CA ALA A 183 -12.99 1.29 -17.37
C ALA A 183 -12.49 -0.15 -17.59
N LEU A 184 -13.26 -0.98 -18.30
CA LEU A 184 -12.88 -2.35 -18.63
C LEU A 184 -12.26 -2.43 -20.03
N THR A 185 -11.56 -3.55 -20.31
CA THR A 185 -11.13 -3.89 -21.68
C THR A 185 -12.35 -4.09 -22.60
N ALA A 186 -12.19 -3.92 -23.90
CA ALA A 186 -13.26 -4.08 -24.88
C ALA A 186 -13.94 -5.48 -24.75
N ASN A 187 -13.15 -6.53 -24.65
CA ASN A 187 -13.64 -7.89 -24.45
C ASN A 187 -14.48 -8.02 -23.16
N ALA A 188 -14.00 -7.48 -22.03
CA ALA A 188 -14.74 -7.54 -20.77
C ALA A 188 -16.06 -6.76 -20.83
N ARG A 189 -16.09 -5.62 -21.55
CA ARG A 189 -17.33 -4.83 -21.75
C ARG A 189 -18.43 -5.60 -22.46
N ALA A 190 -18.06 -6.43 -23.43
CA ALA A 190 -19.03 -7.28 -24.17
C ALA A 190 -19.71 -8.31 -23.26
N HIS A 191 -19.10 -8.69 -22.15
CA HIS A 191 -19.60 -9.69 -21.21
C HIS A 191 -20.23 -9.09 -19.94
N CYS A 192 -20.52 -7.79 -19.91
CA CYS A 192 -21.18 -7.15 -18.76
C CYS A 192 -22.71 -7.34 -18.78
N THR A 193 -23.29 -7.45 -17.57
CA THR A 193 -24.75 -7.52 -17.37
C THR A 193 -25.45 -6.16 -17.52
N SER A 194 -24.71 -5.06 -17.38
CA SER A 194 -25.23 -3.68 -17.30
C SER A 194 -24.45 -2.76 -18.22
N SER A 195 -25.10 -1.68 -18.67
CA SER A 195 -24.48 -0.61 -19.47
C SER A 195 -23.54 0.29 -18.65
N SER A 196 -23.75 0.42 -17.34
CA SER A 196 -23.01 1.32 -16.46
C SER A 196 -22.01 0.63 -15.54
N SER A 197 -22.37 -0.53 -14.99
CA SER A 197 -21.58 -1.23 -13.95
C SER A 197 -20.69 -2.33 -14.55
N ALA A 198 -19.50 -2.46 -14.00
CA ALA A 198 -18.57 -3.53 -14.37
C ALA A 198 -18.93 -4.86 -13.67
N VAL A 199 -20.04 -5.46 -14.06
CA VAL A 199 -20.47 -6.77 -13.58
C VAL A 199 -20.37 -7.76 -14.74
N LEU A 200 -19.40 -8.67 -14.72
CA LEU A 200 -19.25 -9.73 -15.71
C LEU A 200 -20.31 -10.81 -15.50
N LYS A 201 -20.92 -11.28 -16.58
CA LYS A 201 -21.94 -12.33 -16.56
C LYS A 201 -21.36 -13.67 -16.10
N SER A 202 -22.17 -14.49 -15.46
CA SER A 202 -21.91 -15.93 -15.34
C SER A 202 -21.61 -16.54 -16.72
N GLY A 203 -20.74 -17.52 -16.79
CA GLY A 203 -20.26 -18.09 -18.04
C GLY A 203 -19.09 -17.33 -18.69
N THR A 204 -18.77 -16.11 -18.25
CA THR A 204 -17.62 -15.37 -18.81
C THR A 204 -16.31 -16.07 -18.49
N ARG A 205 -15.47 -16.27 -19.50
CA ARG A 205 -14.12 -16.81 -19.36
C ARG A 205 -13.14 -15.68 -19.02
N VAL A 206 -12.36 -15.85 -17.97
CA VAL A 206 -11.38 -14.86 -17.49
C VAL A 206 -10.00 -15.51 -17.33
N THR A 207 -8.96 -14.86 -17.85
CA THR A 207 -7.57 -15.32 -17.65
C THR A 207 -7.01 -14.74 -16.36
N CYS A 208 -6.53 -15.59 -15.48
CA CYS A 208 -5.93 -15.22 -14.21
C CYS A 208 -4.52 -14.63 -14.44
N LYS A 209 -4.31 -13.39 -14.04
CA LYS A 209 -3.00 -12.71 -14.06
C LYS A 209 -2.30 -12.77 -12.72
N ALA A 210 -3.05 -12.86 -11.63
CA ALA A 210 -2.54 -13.12 -10.28
C ALA A 210 -3.65 -13.64 -9.38
N VAL A 211 -3.30 -14.41 -8.37
CA VAL A 211 -4.19 -14.85 -7.28
C VAL A 211 -3.85 -14.05 -6.03
N ARG A 212 -4.87 -13.60 -5.31
CA ARG A 212 -4.73 -12.87 -4.05
C ARG A 212 -5.70 -13.43 -3.03
N THR A 213 -5.22 -13.65 -1.80
CA THR A 213 -6.06 -14.02 -0.66
C THR A 213 -6.27 -12.80 0.23
N VAL A 214 -7.51 -12.52 0.62
CA VAL A 214 -7.87 -11.43 1.52
C VAL A 214 -8.81 -12.01 2.59
N GLY A 215 -8.27 -12.21 3.78
CA GLY A 215 -8.92 -13.07 4.78
C GLY A 215 -9.02 -14.49 4.22
N SER A 216 -10.21 -15.03 4.20
CA SER A 216 -10.53 -16.33 3.60
C SER A 216 -11.00 -16.24 2.13
N ASP A 217 -11.15 -15.04 1.58
CA ASP A 217 -11.58 -14.82 0.19
C ASP A 217 -10.42 -14.96 -0.79
N ILE A 218 -10.68 -15.60 -1.93
CA ILE A 218 -9.74 -15.72 -3.03
C ILE A 218 -10.17 -14.76 -4.14
N TRP A 219 -9.25 -13.92 -4.57
CA TRP A 219 -9.44 -12.92 -5.61
C TRP A 219 -8.53 -13.20 -6.80
N LEU A 220 -9.09 -13.24 -8.00
CA LEU A 220 -8.33 -13.33 -9.23
C LEU A 220 -8.14 -11.94 -9.84
N GLN A 221 -6.89 -11.59 -10.12
CA GLN A 221 -6.58 -10.47 -10.99
C GLN A 221 -6.81 -10.93 -12.43
N ILE A 222 -7.62 -10.18 -13.15
CA ILE A 222 -7.88 -10.36 -14.58
C ILE A 222 -7.45 -9.09 -15.33
N PRO A 223 -7.32 -9.05 -16.65
CA PRO A 223 -6.89 -7.84 -17.37
C PRO A 223 -7.70 -6.59 -17.04
N SER A 224 -8.96 -6.75 -16.68
CA SER A 224 -9.86 -5.64 -16.36
C SER A 224 -9.91 -5.22 -14.89
N GLY A 225 -9.27 -5.94 -13.97
CA GLY A 225 -9.30 -5.67 -12.53
C GLY A 225 -9.32 -6.94 -11.69
N TYR A 226 -10.07 -6.95 -10.60
CA TYR A 226 -10.17 -8.08 -9.67
C TYR A 226 -11.60 -8.60 -9.58
N VAL A 227 -11.75 -9.93 -9.58
CA VAL A 227 -13.01 -10.63 -9.31
C VAL A 227 -12.82 -11.58 -8.13
N CYS A 228 -13.85 -11.74 -7.29
CA CYS A 228 -13.82 -12.67 -6.17
C CYS A 228 -14.11 -14.08 -6.68
N ALA A 229 -13.15 -14.99 -6.57
CA ALA A 229 -13.30 -16.37 -7.03
C ALA A 229 -13.91 -17.30 -5.97
N ARG A 230 -13.73 -16.95 -4.70
CA ARG A 230 -14.26 -17.72 -3.57
C ARG A 230 -14.47 -16.80 -2.37
N THR A 231 -15.65 -16.82 -1.79
CA THR A 231 -15.99 -16.16 -0.54
C THR A 231 -16.16 -17.24 0.54
N SER A 232 -15.47 -17.11 1.66
CA SER A 232 -15.71 -18.01 2.81
C SER A 232 -17.06 -17.68 3.44
N GLY A 233 -17.87 -18.72 3.66
CA GLY A 233 -19.09 -18.63 4.44
C GLY A 233 -20.39 -18.56 3.65
N LYS A 234 -20.40 -18.96 2.39
CA LYS A 234 -21.64 -19.36 1.70
C LYS A 234 -21.46 -20.75 1.09
N VAL A 235 -21.81 -21.76 1.84
CA VAL A 235 -22.30 -23.02 1.30
C VAL A 235 -23.73 -22.78 0.90
#